data_e9514357ecb1bb4a138f797c1f9fac60
#
_entry.id   e9514357ecb1bb4a138f797c1f9fac60
#
_cell.length_a   1.000
_cell.length_b   1.000
_cell.length_c   1.000
_cell.angle_alpha   90.00
_cell.angle_beta   90.00
_cell.angle_gamma   90.00
#
_symmetry.space_group_name_H-M   'P 1'
#
loop_
_entity.id
_entity.type
_entity.pdbx_description
1 polymer ?
#
loop_
_entity_poly.entity_id
_entity_poly.type
_entity_poly.pdbx_seq_one_letter_code
_entity_poly.pdbx_strand_id
1 'polypeptide(L)'
;CYQWAISYLAAVCGVGVVVPLDKELNADEIKQLVIRADVECVLFHKKHEAMFKEMKASGDTKLDILVNFTAEEENDGVYSLAQLVEEGKKLVEEGNREFLDADIDNETMGILLFTSGTTGTPKGVMLSHKNICADLMIAPTVFKVKEDDIFFSVLPLHHTYACTCDFLMPMYKGVTIAYCQGLKYITKNLAEVRPTMFLGVPAIFEKLYNTIWKNVKKQGKEDLLKKVIKINRKTKKVGIDIGPMFFKKITAVFGGRMRCLICGGAAISPEVLDGIMDFGILALQGYGLTECAPLVIGNI
;
A
#
# COMPACT_ATOMS: atom_id res chain seq x y z
N CYS A 1 9.47 -1.21 3.75
CA CYS A 1 10.26 -1.27 4.98
C CYS A 1 10.02 0.01 5.81
N TYR A 2 10.41 -0.02 7.08
CA TYR A 2 10.28 1.12 8.01
C TYR A 2 10.97 2.38 7.47
N GLN A 3 12.17 2.23 6.93
CA GLN A 3 12.96 3.34 6.37
C GLN A 3 12.21 4.07 5.24
N TRP A 4 11.51 3.35 4.39
CA TRP A 4 10.70 3.96 3.34
C TRP A 4 9.59 4.85 3.93
N ALA A 5 8.90 4.36 4.96
CA ALA A 5 7.79 5.09 5.58
C ALA A 5 8.25 6.41 6.22
N ILE A 6 9.34 6.39 7.02
CA ILE A 6 9.86 7.61 7.64
C ILE A 6 10.40 8.59 6.59
N SER A 7 11.06 8.10 5.54
CA SER A 7 11.59 8.94 4.47
C SER A 7 10.48 9.59 3.65
N TYR A 8 9.40 8.83 3.36
CA TYR A 8 8.23 9.39 2.68
C TYR A 8 7.61 10.52 3.49
N LEU A 9 7.36 10.30 4.79
CA LEU A 9 6.79 11.31 5.67
C LEU A 9 7.72 12.51 5.84
N ALA A 10 9.03 12.29 6.01
CA ALA A 10 9.99 13.38 6.10
C ALA A 10 9.94 14.27 4.85
N ALA A 11 9.91 13.67 3.66
CA ALA A 11 9.84 14.43 2.41
C ALA A 11 8.55 15.26 2.31
N VAL A 12 7.38 14.66 2.51
CA VAL A 12 6.08 15.35 2.34
C VAL A 12 5.75 16.32 3.47
N CYS A 13 6.34 16.16 4.65
CA CYS A 13 6.04 16.97 5.82
C CYS A 13 7.01 18.16 6.04
N GLY A 14 7.72 18.61 5.01
CA GLY A 14 8.49 19.85 5.13
C GLY A 14 9.81 19.90 4.36
N VAL A 15 10.28 18.77 3.78
CA VAL A 15 11.56 18.78 3.01
C VAL A 15 11.33 19.11 1.54
N GLY A 16 10.26 18.57 0.91
CA GLY A 16 10.02 18.82 -0.50
C GLY A 16 9.04 17.85 -1.16
N VAL A 17 9.23 17.60 -2.44
CA VAL A 17 8.39 16.72 -3.25
C VAL A 17 8.94 15.29 -3.23
N VAL A 18 8.12 14.33 -2.79
CA VAL A 18 8.50 12.92 -2.84
C VAL A 18 8.21 12.31 -4.22
N VAL A 19 9.17 11.54 -4.72
CA VAL A 19 9.06 10.80 -5.99
C VAL A 19 9.26 9.32 -5.73
N PRO A 20 8.21 8.57 -5.38
CA PRO A 20 8.31 7.13 -5.15
C PRO A 20 8.58 6.39 -6.46
N LEU A 21 9.66 5.62 -6.51
CA LEU A 21 10.04 4.82 -7.68
C LEU A 21 9.89 3.33 -7.42
N ASP A 22 9.52 2.57 -8.47
CA ASP A 22 9.50 1.12 -8.40
C ASP A 22 10.93 0.57 -8.35
N LYS A 23 11.20 -0.23 -7.33
CA LYS A 23 12.50 -0.90 -7.14
C LYS A 23 12.83 -1.98 -8.19
N GLU A 24 11.84 -2.40 -8.98
CA GLU A 24 12.00 -3.41 -10.02
C GLU A 24 12.35 -2.80 -11.39
N LEU A 25 12.34 -1.46 -11.53
CA LEU A 25 12.80 -0.76 -12.73
C LEU A 25 14.31 -1.00 -12.95
N ASN A 26 14.71 -1.05 -14.21
CA ASN A 26 16.13 -1.12 -14.56
C ASN A 26 16.84 0.24 -14.40
N ALA A 27 18.17 0.25 -14.48
CA ALA A 27 18.98 1.45 -14.22
C ALA A 27 18.67 2.60 -15.20
N ASP A 28 18.44 2.29 -16.47
CA ASP A 28 18.14 3.31 -17.50
C ASP A 28 16.76 3.93 -17.27
N GLU A 29 15.77 3.12 -16.93
CA GLU A 29 14.43 3.61 -16.56
C GLU A 29 14.49 4.51 -15.34
N ILE A 30 15.19 4.11 -14.28
CA ILE A 30 15.37 4.92 -13.07
C ILE A 30 16.07 6.23 -13.43
N LYS A 31 17.15 6.19 -14.21
CA LYS A 31 17.88 7.39 -14.65
C LYS A 31 16.98 8.39 -15.39
N GLN A 32 16.16 7.89 -16.32
CA GLN A 32 15.20 8.74 -17.03
C GLN A 32 14.19 9.41 -16.11
N LEU A 33 13.69 8.68 -15.08
CA LEU A 33 12.76 9.25 -14.11
C LEU A 33 13.45 10.27 -13.18
N VAL A 34 14.67 10.00 -12.75
CA VAL A 34 15.50 10.91 -11.94
C VAL A 34 15.74 12.22 -12.68
N ILE A 35 16.12 12.16 -13.97
CA ILE A 35 16.31 13.35 -14.82
C ILE A 35 14.99 14.10 -14.99
N ARG A 36 13.90 13.38 -15.31
CA ARG A 36 12.60 13.99 -15.61
C ARG A 36 11.95 14.66 -14.41
N ALA A 37 12.22 14.17 -13.21
CA ALA A 37 11.73 14.72 -11.96
C ALA A 37 12.66 15.73 -11.32
N ASP A 38 13.80 16.05 -11.96
CA ASP A 38 14.84 16.93 -11.40
C ASP A 38 15.24 16.53 -9.97
N VAL A 39 15.43 15.21 -9.74
CA VAL A 39 15.72 14.68 -8.40
C VAL A 39 17.08 15.15 -7.91
N GLU A 40 17.13 15.79 -6.74
CA GLU A 40 18.35 16.25 -6.08
C GLU A 40 18.84 15.29 -4.99
N CYS A 41 17.92 14.58 -4.34
CA CYS A 41 18.21 13.64 -3.25
C CYS A 41 17.58 12.28 -3.54
N VAL A 42 18.32 11.19 -3.34
CA VAL A 42 17.79 9.83 -3.46
C VAL A 42 18.06 9.01 -2.20
N LEU A 43 17.01 8.32 -1.73
CA LEU A 43 17.11 7.39 -0.61
C LEU A 43 16.92 5.96 -1.15
N PHE A 44 17.88 5.06 -0.86
CA PHE A 44 17.92 3.75 -1.50
C PHE A 44 18.48 2.65 -0.58
N HIS A 45 18.21 1.40 -0.98
CA HIS A 45 18.82 0.23 -0.38
C HIS A 45 20.21 -0.02 -1.00
N LYS A 46 21.20 -0.48 -0.22
CA LYS A 46 22.60 -0.70 -0.62
C LYS A 46 22.80 -1.37 -1.99
N LYS A 47 21.89 -2.24 -2.42
CA LYS A 47 21.99 -2.92 -3.71
C LYS A 47 21.98 -1.96 -4.91
N HIS A 48 21.50 -0.73 -4.74
CA HIS A 48 21.44 0.31 -5.77
C HIS A 48 22.52 1.37 -5.66
N GLU A 49 23.44 1.25 -4.69
CA GLU A 49 24.43 2.28 -4.39
C GLU A 49 25.35 2.59 -5.59
N ALA A 50 25.90 1.54 -6.20
CA ALA A 50 26.80 1.71 -7.37
C ALA A 50 26.09 2.46 -8.51
N MET A 51 24.83 2.12 -8.79
CA MET A 51 24.01 2.77 -9.83
C MET A 51 23.81 4.26 -9.54
N PHE A 52 23.48 4.65 -8.31
CA PHE A 52 23.26 6.06 -7.99
C PHE A 52 24.55 6.87 -7.90
N LYS A 53 25.67 6.26 -7.46
CA LYS A 53 26.99 6.89 -7.54
C LYS A 53 27.39 7.16 -8.99
N GLU A 54 27.16 6.22 -9.89
CA GLU A 54 27.42 6.41 -11.33
C GLU A 54 26.53 7.52 -11.91
N MET A 55 25.23 7.55 -11.58
CA MET A 55 24.32 8.62 -12.00
C MET A 55 24.78 9.99 -11.53
N LYS A 56 25.17 10.12 -10.26
CA LYS A 56 25.72 11.40 -9.72
C LYS A 56 27.01 11.79 -10.46
N ALA A 57 27.91 10.85 -10.68
CA ALA A 57 29.20 11.11 -11.34
C ALA A 57 29.06 11.47 -12.84
N SER A 58 27.99 11.01 -13.50
CA SER A 58 27.78 11.29 -14.93
C SER A 58 27.50 12.75 -15.25
N GLY A 59 27.04 13.55 -14.27
CA GLY A 59 26.66 14.95 -14.46
C GLY A 59 25.39 15.18 -15.30
N ASP A 60 24.71 14.12 -15.72
CA ASP A 60 23.48 14.19 -16.51
C ASP A 60 22.24 14.46 -15.66
N THR A 61 22.35 14.37 -14.34
CA THR A 61 21.27 14.53 -13.37
C THR A 61 21.57 15.68 -12.41
N LYS A 62 20.53 16.19 -11.73
CA LYS A 62 20.70 17.13 -10.61
C LYS A 62 20.99 16.42 -9.28
N LEU A 63 21.18 15.09 -9.32
CA LEU A 63 21.37 14.26 -8.15
C LEU A 63 22.65 14.62 -7.40
N ASP A 64 22.50 15.14 -6.19
CA ASP A 64 23.61 15.54 -5.32
C ASP A 64 23.68 14.75 -4.01
N ILE A 65 22.55 14.47 -3.40
CA ILE A 65 22.48 13.82 -2.09
C ILE A 65 22.12 12.34 -2.24
N LEU A 66 23.00 11.48 -1.75
CA LEU A 66 22.80 10.02 -1.73
C LEU A 66 22.62 9.52 -0.30
N VAL A 67 21.49 8.88 0.01
CA VAL A 67 21.20 8.34 1.35
C VAL A 67 20.94 6.84 1.27
N ASN A 68 21.74 6.06 1.97
CA ASN A 68 21.58 4.60 2.03
C ASN A 68 20.76 4.19 3.26
N PHE A 69 19.64 3.48 3.04
CA PHE A 69 18.76 2.96 4.10
C PHE A 69 19.40 1.98 5.06
N THR A 70 20.46 1.30 4.62
CA THR A 70 21.08 0.18 5.33
C THR A 70 22.51 0.42 5.77
N ALA A 71 23.05 1.59 5.46
CA ALA A 71 24.36 1.99 5.97
C ALA A 71 24.25 2.35 7.46
N GLU A 72 25.21 1.91 8.24
CA GLU A 72 25.34 2.30 9.67
C GLU A 72 26.02 3.66 9.79
N GLU A 73 26.97 3.94 8.90
CA GLU A 73 27.77 5.17 8.89
C GLU A 73 27.86 5.75 7.47
N GLU A 74 28.11 7.05 7.38
CA GLU A 74 28.45 7.73 6.14
C GLU A 74 29.75 7.18 5.57
N ASN A 75 29.75 6.94 4.26
CA ASN A 75 30.93 6.46 3.56
C ASN A 75 30.95 6.96 2.11
N ASP A 76 32.09 7.51 1.68
CA ASP A 76 32.35 7.89 0.29
C ASP A 76 31.23 8.77 -0.30
N GLY A 77 30.81 9.80 0.46
CA GLY A 77 29.78 10.76 0.05
C GLY A 77 28.35 10.20 -0.02
N VAL A 78 28.12 9.05 0.62
CA VAL A 78 26.79 8.47 0.79
C VAL A 78 26.42 8.51 2.28
N TYR A 79 25.39 9.28 2.59
CA TYR A 79 24.87 9.41 3.95
C TYR A 79 24.21 8.13 4.46
N SER A 80 24.30 7.91 5.78
CA SER A 80 23.52 6.87 6.46
C SER A 80 22.20 7.44 6.95
N LEU A 81 21.08 6.80 6.60
CA LEU A 81 19.78 7.18 7.16
C LEU A 81 19.76 7.06 8.69
N ALA A 82 20.45 6.07 9.26
CA ALA A 82 20.51 5.90 10.71
C ALA A 82 21.20 7.08 11.39
N GLN A 83 22.33 7.56 10.83
CA GLN A 83 23.01 8.74 11.34
C GLN A 83 22.16 10.00 11.21
N LEU A 84 21.54 10.23 10.04
CA LEU A 84 20.65 11.39 9.86
C LEU A 84 19.50 11.40 10.87
N VAL A 85 18.94 10.23 11.22
CA VAL A 85 17.91 10.14 12.26
C VAL A 85 18.45 10.52 13.65
N GLU A 86 19.65 10.08 14.00
CA GLU A 86 20.26 10.42 15.30
C GLU A 86 20.66 11.91 15.37
N GLU A 87 21.16 12.47 14.29
CA GLU A 87 21.44 13.91 14.19
C GLU A 87 20.15 14.74 14.30
N GLY A 88 19.08 14.34 13.60
CA GLY A 88 17.79 15.00 13.72
C GLY A 88 17.21 14.96 15.13
N LYS A 89 17.38 13.85 15.86
CA LYS A 89 16.97 13.77 17.27
C LYS A 89 17.73 14.78 18.12
N LYS A 90 19.05 14.88 17.95
CA LYS A 90 19.88 15.86 18.69
C LYS A 90 19.43 17.29 18.43
N LEU A 91 19.20 17.64 17.14
CA LEU A 91 18.71 18.97 16.76
C LEU A 91 17.38 19.29 17.46
N VAL A 92 16.45 18.36 17.52
CA VAL A 92 15.16 18.55 18.22
C VAL A 92 15.36 18.69 19.73
N GLU A 93 16.24 17.90 20.34
CA GLU A 93 16.58 18.00 21.76
C GLU A 93 17.25 19.35 22.10
N GLU A 94 18.04 19.91 21.19
CA GLU A 94 18.66 21.24 21.28
C GLU A 94 17.67 22.39 21.00
N GLY A 95 16.43 22.08 20.67
CA GLY A 95 15.35 23.06 20.47
C GLY A 95 15.16 23.52 19.03
N ASN A 96 15.82 22.88 18.03
CA ASN A 96 15.54 23.14 16.62
C ASN A 96 14.12 22.72 16.27
N ARG A 97 13.37 23.59 15.64
CA ARG A 97 11.96 23.39 15.27
C ARG A 97 11.68 23.62 13.79
N GLU A 98 12.68 23.83 12.96
CA GLU A 98 12.50 24.15 11.55
C GLU A 98 11.61 23.16 10.81
N PHE A 99 11.80 21.85 11.05
CA PHE A 99 10.97 20.82 10.45
C PHE A 99 9.57 20.76 11.08
N LEU A 100 9.47 20.94 12.42
CA LEU A 100 8.20 20.85 13.13
C LEU A 100 7.28 22.03 12.84
N ASP A 101 7.87 23.20 12.58
CA ASP A 101 7.17 24.44 12.30
C ASP A 101 7.13 24.78 10.80
N ALA A 102 7.52 23.82 9.92
CA ALA A 102 7.48 24.00 8.48
C ALA A 102 6.06 24.34 8.01
N ASP A 103 5.92 25.44 7.28
CA ASP A 103 4.65 25.85 6.67
C ASP A 103 4.44 25.06 5.38
N ILE A 104 3.43 24.20 5.37
CA ILE A 104 3.10 23.33 4.23
C ILE A 104 1.86 23.88 3.54
N ASP A 105 2.04 24.46 2.36
CA ASP A 105 0.91 24.84 1.52
C ASP A 105 0.22 23.62 0.93
N ASN A 106 -1.02 23.38 1.31
CA ASN A 106 -1.83 22.26 0.85
C ASN A 106 -2.09 22.24 -0.66
N GLU A 107 -2.03 23.35 -1.34
CA GLU A 107 -2.27 23.48 -2.78
C GLU A 107 -1.03 23.18 -3.62
N THR A 108 0.18 23.23 -3.03
CA THR A 108 1.41 22.91 -3.75
C THR A 108 1.59 21.41 -3.96
N MET A 109 2.37 21.05 -4.98
CA MET A 109 2.73 19.67 -5.27
C MET A 109 3.61 19.12 -4.14
N GLY A 110 3.15 18.04 -3.46
CA GLY A 110 3.94 17.30 -2.49
C GLY A 110 4.42 15.94 -2.99
N ILE A 111 3.75 15.42 -4.02
CA ILE A 111 3.99 14.06 -4.52
C ILE A 111 4.01 14.07 -6.05
N LEU A 112 5.05 13.46 -6.64
CA LEU A 112 5.14 13.21 -8.07
C LEU A 112 5.23 11.73 -8.35
N LEU A 113 4.23 11.17 -9.02
CA LEU A 113 4.13 9.74 -9.34
C LEU A 113 4.21 9.50 -10.83
N PHE A 114 5.04 8.56 -11.24
CA PHE A 114 5.12 8.18 -12.65
C PHE A 114 4.18 7.03 -12.98
N THR A 115 3.44 7.18 -14.09
CA THR A 115 2.59 6.15 -14.66
C THR A 115 3.11 5.75 -16.03
N SER A 116 2.94 4.48 -16.43
CA SER A 116 3.23 4.02 -17.78
C SER A 116 2.24 4.71 -18.74
N GLY A 117 2.69 5.75 -19.42
CA GLY A 117 1.86 6.44 -20.42
C GLY A 117 1.50 5.53 -21.59
N THR A 118 0.31 5.69 -22.16
CA THR A 118 -0.13 4.98 -23.37
C THR A 118 0.79 5.19 -24.59
N THR A 119 1.64 6.21 -24.54
CA THR A 119 2.61 6.59 -25.59
C THR A 119 4.01 6.04 -25.35
N GLY A 120 4.21 5.18 -24.35
CA GLY A 120 5.51 4.60 -23.98
C GLY A 120 6.42 5.50 -23.15
N THR A 121 6.13 6.81 -23.05
CA THR A 121 6.89 7.74 -22.19
C THR A 121 6.19 7.88 -20.85
N PRO A 122 6.86 7.64 -19.71
CA PRO A 122 6.26 7.81 -18.38
C PRO A 122 5.73 9.23 -18.18
N LYS A 123 4.50 9.34 -17.67
CA LYS A 123 3.87 10.62 -17.34
C LYS A 123 3.97 10.87 -15.84
N GLY A 124 4.39 12.06 -15.43
CA GLY A 124 4.43 12.48 -14.03
C GLY A 124 3.07 13.03 -13.60
N VAL A 125 2.43 12.35 -12.67
CA VAL A 125 1.19 12.78 -12.02
C VAL A 125 1.57 13.61 -10.80
N MET A 126 1.17 14.88 -10.80
CA MET A 126 1.42 15.83 -9.72
C MET A 126 0.24 15.84 -8.76
N LEU A 127 0.50 15.51 -7.51
CA LEU A 127 -0.52 15.52 -6.46
C LEU A 127 -0.14 16.51 -5.36
N SER A 128 -1.11 17.33 -4.95
CA SER A 128 -0.98 18.20 -3.79
C SER A 128 -1.32 17.46 -2.50
N HIS A 129 -0.94 18.03 -1.35
CA HIS A 129 -1.38 17.53 -0.05
C HIS A 129 -2.90 17.48 0.05
N LYS A 130 -3.59 18.47 -0.49
CA LYS A 130 -5.06 18.55 -0.50
C LYS A 130 -5.68 17.38 -1.23
N ASN A 131 -5.11 16.93 -2.36
CA ASN A 131 -5.62 15.76 -3.09
C ASN A 131 -5.57 14.50 -2.21
N ILE A 132 -4.44 14.23 -1.58
CA ILE A 132 -4.28 13.05 -0.71
C ILE A 132 -5.17 13.17 0.53
N CYS A 133 -5.19 14.33 1.20
CA CYS A 133 -6.00 14.55 2.40
C CYS A 133 -7.50 14.39 2.14
N ALA A 134 -7.99 14.76 0.95
CA ALA A 134 -9.40 14.55 0.59
C ALA A 134 -9.77 13.06 0.63
N ASP A 135 -8.93 12.20 0.03
CA ASP A 135 -9.14 10.75 0.08
C ASP A 135 -9.01 10.19 1.49
N LEU A 136 -8.02 10.66 2.27
CA LEU A 136 -7.83 10.22 3.65
C LEU A 136 -9.03 10.54 4.54
N MET A 137 -9.75 11.64 4.29
CA MET A 137 -10.93 12.00 5.04
C MET A 137 -12.20 11.25 4.60
N ILE A 138 -12.34 10.97 3.30
CA ILE A 138 -13.55 10.37 2.72
C ILE A 138 -13.50 8.84 2.78
N ALA A 139 -12.41 8.21 2.34
CA ALA A 139 -12.30 6.76 2.20
C ALA A 139 -12.61 5.97 3.50
N PRO A 140 -12.16 6.39 4.69
CA PRO A 140 -12.49 5.68 5.93
C PRO A 140 -13.98 5.66 6.26
N THR A 141 -14.74 6.67 5.82
CA THR A 141 -16.19 6.73 6.05
C THR A 141 -16.93 5.73 5.17
N VAL A 142 -16.48 5.55 3.93
CA VAL A 142 -17.00 4.58 2.96
C VAL A 142 -16.71 3.15 3.42
N PHE A 143 -15.46 2.87 3.79
CA PHE A 143 -15.02 1.53 4.21
C PHE A 143 -15.33 1.22 5.68
N LYS A 144 -15.87 2.18 6.43
CA LYS A 144 -16.22 2.06 7.85
C LYS A 144 -15.06 1.51 8.68
N VAL A 145 -13.88 2.17 8.56
CA VAL A 145 -12.67 1.82 9.33
C VAL A 145 -12.94 2.00 10.81
N LYS A 146 -12.62 1.00 11.63
CA LYS A 146 -12.81 0.96 13.08
C LYS A 146 -11.46 1.08 13.79
N GLU A 147 -11.48 1.53 15.03
CA GLU A 147 -10.27 1.73 15.84
C GLU A 147 -9.48 0.42 16.11
N ASP A 148 -10.17 -0.72 16.15
CA ASP A 148 -9.57 -2.04 16.38
C ASP A 148 -9.19 -2.78 15.08
N ASP A 149 -9.26 -2.10 13.93
CA ASP A 149 -8.89 -2.70 12.66
C ASP A 149 -7.38 -2.94 12.54
N ILE A 150 -7.06 -4.00 11.84
CA ILE A 150 -5.71 -4.35 11.42
C ILE A 150 -5.71 -4.46 9.91
N PHE A 151 -4.97 -3.57 9.25
CA PHE A 151 -4.78 -3.58 7.81
C PHE A 151 -3.67 -4.54 7.42
N PHE A 152 -3.90 -5.37 6.41
CA PHE A 152 -2.89 -6.27 5.86
C PHE A 152 -2.33 -5.69 4.57
N SER A 153 -1.15 -5.10 4.66
CA SER A 153 -0.48 -4.42 3.56
C SER A 153 0.41 -5.38 2.77
N VAL A 154 0.10 -5.57 1.49
CA VAL A 154 0.81 -6.48 0.58
C VAL A 154 1.23 -5.80 -0.73
N LEU A 155 0.60 -4.68 -1.06
CA LEU A 155 0.84 -3.96 -2.29
C LEU A 155 2.09 -3.07 -2.18
N PRO A 156 2.77 -2.79 -3.31
CA PRO A 156 3.92 -1.90 -3.31
C PRO A 156 3.52 -0.46 -2.98
N LEU A 157 4.17 0.13 -1.96
CA LEU A 157 3.84 1.47 -1.45
C LEU A 157 4.19 2.63 -2.40
N HIS A 158 4.94 2.38 -3.46
CA HIS A 158 5.17 3.40 -4.50
C HIS A 158 3.94 3.66 -5.39
N HIS A 159 2.94 2.78 -5.36
CA HIS A 159 1.66 3.01 -6.03
C HIS A 159 0.68 3.77 -5.14
N THR A 160 -0.02 4.75 -5.69
CA THR A 160 -0.98 5.60 -4.99
C THR A 160 -2.01 4.79 -4.19
N TYR A 161 -2.55 3.72 -4.77
CA TYR A 161 -3.54 2.87 -4.11
C TYR A 161 -3.01 2.30 -2.78
N ALA A 162 -1.81 1.75 -2.80
CA ALA A 162 -1.20 1.23 -1.57
C ALA A 162 -0.76 2.36 -0.63
N CYS A 163 -0.14 3.42 -1.16
CA CYS A 163 0.33 4.53 -0.34
C CYS A 163 -0.82 5.22 0.38
N THR A 164 -1.86 5.64 -0.34
CA THR A 164 -2.97 6.38 0.25
C THR A 164 -3.88 5.49 1.08
N CYS A 165 -4.33 4.34 0.52
CA CYS A 165 -5.39 3.56 1.16
C CYS A 165 -4.88 2.48 2.14
N ASP A 166 -3.62 2.03 2.01
CA ASP A 166 -3.07 0.92 2.80
C ASP A 166 -1.95 1.35 3.76
N PHE A 167 -1.47 2.60 3.64
CA PHE A 167 -0.48 3.19 4.52
C PHE A 167 -0.97 4.49 5.17
N LEU A 168 -1.25 5.54 4.40
CA LEU A 168 -1.62 6.85 4.98
C LEU A 168 -3.00 6.82 5.66
N MET A 169 -4.00 6.16 5.06
CA MET A 169 -5.35 6.10 5.63
C MET A 169 -5.38 5.36 6.98
N PRO A 170 -4.80 4.16 7.15
CA PRO A 170 -4.74 3.54 8.47
C PRO A 170 -3.92 4.36 9.47
N MET A 171 -2.85 5.05 9.06
CA MET A 171 -2.14 5.99 9.93
C MET A 171 -3.04 7.14 10.39
N TYR A 172 -3.77 7.78 9.47
CA TYR A 172 -4.73 8.84 9.79
C TYR A 172 -5.80 8.37 10.78
N LYS A 173 -6.20 7.10 10.71
CA LYS A 173 -7.18 6.50 11.63
C LYS A 173 -6.56 5.95 12.91
N GLY A 174 -5.24 5.96 13.07
CA GLY A 174 -4.54 5.42 14.23
C GLY A 174 -4.67 3.91 14.38
N VAL A 175 -4.91 3.18 13.28
CA VAL A 175 -5.08 1.71 13.28
C VAL A 175 -3.80 0.98 12.87
N THR A 176 -3.72 -0.30 13.20
CA THR A 176 -2.53 -1.11 12.98
C THR A 176 -2.33 -1.46 11.50
N ILE A 177 -1.10 -1.34 11.01
CA ILE A 177 -0.68 -1.82 9.69
C ILE A 177 0.25 -3.01 9.85
N ALA A 178 -0.09 -4.14 9.26
CA ALA A 178 0.74 -5.33 9.22
C ALA A 178 1.29 -5.58 7.82
N TYR A 179 2.57 -5.40 7.64
CA TYR A 179 3.23 -5.58 6.34
C TYR A 179 3.52 -7.05 6.04
N CYS A 180 3.09 -7.51 4.87
CA CYS A 180 3.36 -8.86 4.39
C CYS A 180 4.84 -9.02 4.02
N GLN A 181 5.44 -10.15 4.39
CA GLN A 181 6.84 -10.49 4.09
C GLN A 181 7.09 -10.79 2.59
N GLY A 182 6.04 -10.75 1.76
CA GLY A 182 6.08 -10.99 0.33
C GLY A 182 4.98 -11.94 -0.13
N LEU A 183 4.67 -11.94 -1.44
CA LEU A 183 3.53 -12.65 -2.02
C LEU A 183 3.47 -14.16 -1.70
N LYS A 184 4.61 -14.81 -1.54
CA LYS A 184 4.68 -16.24 -1.17
C LYS A 184 4.27 -16.50 0.29
N TYR A 185 4.28 -15.48 1.14
CA TYR A 185 3.97 -15.61 2.57
C TYR A 185 2.55 -15.14 2.93
N ILE A 186 1.75 -14.69 1.97
CA ILE A 186 0.40 -14.13 2.23
C ILE A 186 -0.41 -15.04 3.15
N THR A 187 -0.60 -16.31 2.81
CA THR A 187 -1.41 -17.24 3.62
C THR A 187 -0.86 -17.44 5.03
N LYS A 188 0.47 -17.53 5.16
CA LYS A 188 1.13 -17.66 6.46
C LYS A 188 0.91 -16.41 7.30
N ASN A 189 1.18 -15.24 6.73
CA ASN A 189 1.06 -13.98 7.46
C ASN A 189 -0.40 -13.62 7.77
N LEU A 190 -1.37 -13.98 6.92
CA LEU A 190 -2.80 -13.84 7.24
C LEU A 190 -3.18 -14.66 8.50
N ALA A 191 -2.66 -15.88 8.64
CA ALA A 191 -2.90 -16.71 9.80
C ALA A 191 -2.25 -16.18 11.08
N GLU A 192 -1.04 -15.62 10.97
CA GLU A 192 -0.28 -15.05 12.09
C GLU A 192 -0.88 -13.73 12.57
N VAL A 193 -1.11 -12.80 11.65
CA VAL A 193 -1.60 -11.43 11.93
C VAL A 193 -3.08 -11.40 12.27
N ARG A 194 -3.88 -12.25 11.61
CA ARG A 194 -5.35 -12.28 11.74
C ARG A 194 -5.97 -10.90 11.47
N PRO A 195 -5.71 -10.29 10.31
CA PRO A 195 -6.16 -8.95 10.01
C PRO A 195 -7.67 -8.88 9.83
N THR A 196 -8.20 -7.64 9.89
CA THR A 196 -9.63 -7.34 9.70
C THR A 196 -9.93 -6.68 8.37
N MET A 197 -8.94 -5.98 7.80
CA MET A 197 -9.02 -5.29 6.53
C MET A 197 -7.89 -5.76 5.60
N PHE A 198 -8.21 -5.97 4.33
CA PHE A 198 -7.21 -6.37 3.35
C PHE A 198 -7.48 -5.68 2.01
N LEU A 199 -6.55 -4.80 1.61
CA LEU A 199 -6.56 -4.16 0.32
C LEU A 199 -5.69 -4.96 -0.66
N GLY A 200 -6.23 -5.24 -1.84
CA GLY A 200 -5.51 -6.07 -2.81
C GLY A 200 -5.98 -5.85 -4.24
N VAL A 201 -5.41 -6.64 -5.13
CA VAL A 201 -5.75 -6.67 -6.55
C VAL A 201 -6.41 -8.01 -6.90
N PRO A 202 -7.15 -8.10 -8.04
CA PRO A 202 -7.91 -9.31 -8.41
C PRO A 202 -7.10 -10.59 -8.32
N ALA A 203 -5.89 -10.61 -8.85
CA ALA A 203 -5.03 -11.80 -8.88
C ALA A 203 -4.77 -12.41 -7.49
N ILE A 204 -4.71 -11.59 -6.43
CA ILE A 204 -4.52 -12.07 -5.06
C ILE A 204 -5.80 -12.73 -4.55
N PHE A 205 -6.94 -12.07 -4.69
CA PHE A 205 -8.22 -12.56 -4.19
C PHE A 205 -8.72 -13.78 -4.95
N GLU A 206 -8.57 -13.80 -6.28
CA GLU A 206 -8.85 -14.95 -7.13
C GLU A 206 -8.00 -16.17 -6.74
N LYS A 207 -6.72 -15.97 -6.48
CA LYS A 207 -5.83 -17.05 -6.02
C LYS A 207 -6.26 -17.62 -4.66
N LEU A 208 -6.63 -16.76 -3.71
CA LEU A 208 -7.13 -17.19 -2.40
C LEU A 208 -8.46 -17.93 -2.54
N TYR A 209 -9.40 -17.39 -3.30
CA TYR A 209 -10.70 -18.00 -3.58
C TYR A 209 -10.57 -19.37 -4.24
N ASN A 210 -9.77 -19.46 -5.30
CA ASN A 210 -9.51 -20.72 -6.01
C ASN A 210 -8.82 -21.76 -5.11
N THR A 211 -7.95 -21.31 -4.21
CA THR A 211 -7.30 -22.20 -3.22
C THR A 211 -8.32 -22.79 -2.25
N ILE A 212 -9.30 -22.00 -1.81
CA ILE A 212 -10.40 -22.48 -0.96
C ILE A 212 -11.17 -23.59 -1.68
N TRP A 213 -11.64 -23.33 -2.90
CA TRP A 213 -12.40 -24.33 -3.68
C TRP A 213 -11.60 -25.59 -3.98
N LYS A 214 -10.32 -25.46 -4.31
CA LYS A 214 -9.41 -26.59 -4.50
C LYS A 214 -9.32 -27.47 -3.24
N ASN A 215 -9.22 -26.86 -2.07
CA ASN A 215 -9.16 -27.58 -0.81
C ASN A 215 -10.50 -28.25 -0.45
N VAL A 216 -11.61 -27.57 -0.70
CA VAL A 216 -12.98 -28.13 -0.50
C VAL A 216 -13.22 -29.32 -1.41
N LYS A 217 -12.83 -29.22 -2.69
CA LYS A 217 -12.93 -30.31 -3.66
C LYS A 217 -12.09 -31.54 -3.28
N LYS A 218 -10.84 -31.30 -2.81
CA LYS A 218 -9.98 -32.39 -2.31
C LYS A 218 -10.58 -33.14 -1.12
N GLN A 219 -11.43 -32.47 -0.32
CA GLN A 219 -12.13 -33.07 0.82
C GLN A 219 -13.49 -33.70 0.44
N GLY A 220 -13.87 -33.67 -0.85
CA GLY A 220 -15.17 -34.19 -1.31
C GLY A 220 -16.38 -33.40 -0.78
N LYS A 221 -16.20 -32.13 -0.38
CA LYS A 221 -17.25 -31.33 0.28
C LYS A 221 -17.85 -30.24 -0.61
N GLU A 222 -17.60 -30.27 -1.92
CA GLU A 222 -18.03 -29.23 -2.86
C GLU A 222 -19.55 -29.06 -2.85
N ASP A 223 -20.32 -30.16 -3.02
CA ASP A 223 -21.77 -30.12 -3.05
C ASP A 223 -22.38 -29.66 -1.73
N LEU A 224 -21.76 -30.10 -0.60
CA LEU A 224 -22.18 -29.66 0.71
C LEU A 224 -22.00 -28.16 0.87
N LEU A 225 -20.83 -27.61 0.49
CA LEU A 225 -20.56 -26.17 0.55
C LEU A 225 -21.54 -25.37 -0.31
N LYS A 226 -21.79 -25.79 -1.55
CA LYS A 226 -22.77 -25.16 -2.44
C LYS A 226 -24.17 -25.15 -1.84
N LYS A 227 -24.59 -26.24 -1.20
CA LYS A 227 -25.88 -26.31 -0.49
C LYS A 227 -25.94 -25.33 0.67
N VAL A 228 -24.91 -25.26 1.50
CA VAL A 228 -24.84 -24.36 2.66
C VAL A 228 -24.88 -22.90 2.20
N ILE A 229 -24.13 -22.53 1.16
CA ILE A 229 -24.17 -21.18 0.56
C ILE A 229 -25.60 -20.85 0.11
N LYS A 230 -26.26 -21.75 -0.62
CA LYS A 230 -27.64 -21.55 -1.10
C LYS A 230 -28.62 -21.35 0.05
N ILE A 231 -28.48 -22.12 1.12
CA ILE A 231 -29.33 -22.00 2.32
C ILE A 231 -29.04 -20.66 2.99
N ASN A 232 -27.77 -20.32 3.21
CA ASN A 232 -27.37 -19.06 3.87
C ASN A 232 -27.86 -17.82 3.12
N ARG A 233 -27.79 -17.81 1.79
CA ARG A 233 -28.37 -16.74 0.96
C ARG A 233 -29.89 -16.57 1.17
N LYS A 234 -30.61 -17.67 1.38
CA LYS A 234 -32.07 -17.65 1.65
C LYS A 234 -32.36 -17.15 3.07
N THR A 235 -31.64 -17.67 4.07
CA THR A 235 -31.88 -17.30 5.47
C THR A 235 -31.47 -15.86 5.77
N LYS A 236 -30.41 -15.33 5.11
CA LYS A 236 -30.04 -13.91 5.20
C LYS A 236 -31.17 -12.96 4.77
N LYS A 237 -32.02 -13.34 3.79
CA LYS A 237 -33.17 -12.53 3.38
C LYS A 237 -34.21 -12.34 4.48
N VAL A 238 -34.24 -13.23 5.47
CA VAL A 238 -35.14 -13.16 6.63
C VAL A 238 -34.36 -12.80 7.91
N GLY A 239 -33.15 -12.23 7.77
CA GLY A 239 -32.36 -11.74 8.89
C GLY A 239 -31.53 -12.80 9.63
N ILE A 240 -31.48 -14.06 9.15
CA ILE A 240 -30.74 -15.14 9.81
C ILE A 240 -29.46 -15.45 9.00
N ASP A 241 -28.28 -15.17 9.59
CA ASP A 241 -26.98 -15.54 9.02
C ASP A 241 -26.40 -16.77 9.69
N ILE A 242 -26.41 -17.91 8.98
CA ILE A 242 -25.80 -19.16 9.45
C ILE A 242 -24.32 -19.29 9.04
N GLY A 243 -23.82 -18.36 8.23
CA GLY A 243 -22.45 -18.37 7.70
C GLY A 243 -21.37 -18.51 8.75
N PRO A 244 -21.37 -17.75 9.85
CA PRO A 244 -20.34 -17.83 10.90
C PRO A 244 -20.15 -19.22 11.47
N MET A 245 -21.21 -20.04 11.52
CA MET A 245 -21.16 -21.41 12.02
C MET A 245 -20.49 -22.36 11.01
N PHE A 246 -20.81 -22.22 9.71
CA PHE A 246 -20.35 -23.15 8.68
C PHE A 246 -19.06 -22.76 7.99
N PHE A 247 -18.77 -21.45 7.87
CA PHE A 247 -17.62 -20.96 7.10
C PHE A 247 -16.37 -20.67 7.93
N LYS A 248 -16.36 -20.97 9.23
CA LYS A 248 -15.21 -20.74 10.13
C LYS A 248 -13.88 -21.29 9.59
N LYS A 249 -13.89 -22.49 9.00
CA LYS A 249 -12.69 -23.08 8.39
C LYS A 249 -12.28 -22.40 7.11
N ILE A 250 -13.22 -21.80 6.39
CA ILE A 250 -12.98 -21.06 5.15
C ILE A 250 -12.42 -19.67 5.49
N THR A 251 -13.07 -18.96 6.41
CA THR A 251 -12.61 -17.64 6.86
C THR A 251 -11.25 -17.69 7.56
N ALA A 252 -10.87 -18.87 8.11
CA ALA A 252 -9.53 -19.08 8.66
C ALA A 252 -8.41 -18.90 7.63
N VAL A 253 -8.67 -19.09 6.33
CA VAL A 253 -7.71 -18.81 5.25
C VAL A 253 -7.36 -17.33 5.20
N PHE A 254 -8.28 -16.47 5.63
CA PHE A 254 -8.11 -15.02 5.76
C PHE A 254 -7.74 -14.58 7.19
N GLY A 255 -7.28 -15.50 8.04
CA GLY A 255 -6.93 -15.23 9.44
C GLY A 255 -8.10 -15.31 10.44
N GLY A 256 -9.34 -15.57 9.98
CA GLY A 256 -10.53 -15.80 10.81
C GLY A 256 -11.15 -14.56 11.46
N ARG A 257 -10.58 -13.36 11.26
CA ARG A 257 -11.12 -12.08 11.73
C ARG A 257 -11.44 -11.10 10.59
N MET A 258 -11.18 -11.51 9.34
CA MET A 258 -11.38 -10.69 8.17
C MET A 258 -12.84 -10.25 8.05
N ARG A 259 -13.07 -8.95 8.02
CA ARG A 259 -14.38 -8.36 7.86
C ARG A 259 -14.61 -7.67 6.53
N CYS A 260 -13.53 -7.13 5.93
CA CYS A 260 -13.62 -6.42 4.68
C CYS A 260 -12.40 -6.67 3.79
N LEU A 261 -12.66 -7.00 2.53
CA LEU A 261 -11.70 -7.03 1.44
C LEU A 261 -12.03 -5.90 0.48
N ILE A 262 -11.01 -5.17 0.04
CA ILE A 262 -11.17 -4.07 -0.92
C ILE A 262 -10.29 -4.39 -2.14
N CYS A 263 -10.93 -4.63 -3.27
CA CYS A 263 -10.25 -4.92 -4.53
C CYS A 263 -10.14 -3.67 -5.40
N GLY A 264 -8.93 -3.29 -5.77
CA GLY A 264 -8.67 -2.16 -6.65
C GLY A 264 -7.64 -2.49 -7.73
N GLY A 265 -7.32 -1.49 -8.56
CA GLY A 265 -6.32 -1.59 -9.62
C GLY A 265 -6.80 -2.26 -10.91
N ALA A 266 -7.76 -3.17 -10.86
CA ALA A 266 -8.40 -3.79 -12.02
C ALA A 266 -9.78 -4.36 -11.63
N ALA A 267 -10.60 -4.71 -12.64
CA ALA A 267 -11.89 -5.36 -12.40
C ALA A 267 -11.69 -6.79 -11.89
N ILE A 268 -12.40 -7.15 -10.82
CA ILE A 268 -12.45 -8.51 -10.29
C ILE A 268 -13.67 -9.25 -10.86
N SER A 269 -13.56 -10.59 -11.01
CA SER A 269 -14.69 -11.43 -11.39
C SER A 269 -15.85 -11.30 -10.38
N PRO A 270 -17.09 -11.00 -10.82
CA PRO A 270 -18.24 -10.98 -9.94
C PRO A 270 -18.43 -12.29 -9.17
N GLU A 271 -18.12 -13.43 -9.80
CA GLU A 271 -18.20 -14.75 -9.13
C GLU A 271 -17.28 -14.82 -7.91
N VAL A 272 -16.07 -14.29 -8.01
CA VAL A 272 -15.11 -14.27 -6.90
C VAL A 272 -15.57 -13.31 -5.80
N LEU A 273 -16.03 -12.12 -6.17
CA LEU A 273 -16.50 -11.11 -5.23
C LEU A 273 -17.71 -11.64 -4.44
N ASP A 274 -18.73 -12.12 -5.16
CA ASP A 274 -19.94 -12.70 -4.56
C ASP A 274 -19.62 -13.94 -3.72
N GLY A 275 -18.71 -14.77 -4.20
CA GLY A 275 -18.29 -15.99 -3.48
C GLY A 275 -17.57 -15.69 -2.16
N ILE A 276 -16.80 -14.60 -2.11
CA ILE A 276 -16.18 -14.14 -0.84
C ILE A 276 -17.26 -13.60 0.09
N MET A 277 -18.23 -12.84 -0.42
CA MET A 277 -19.38 -12.35 0.36
C MET A 277 -20.26 -13.49 0.89
N ASP A 278 -20.39 -14.58 0.16
CA ASP A 278 -21.09 -15.78 0.63
C ASP A 278 -20.44 -16.40 1.88
N PHE A 279 -19.12 -16.26 2.02
CA PHE A 279 -18.38 -16.72 3.20
C PHE A 279 -18.51 -15.78 4.40
N GLY A 280 -19.25 -14.66 4.26
CA GLY A 280 -19.50 -13.71 5.34
C GLY A 280 -18.44 -12.61 5.45
N ILE A 281 -17.58 -12.45 4.46
CA ILE A 281 -16.60 -11.36 4.38
C ILE A 281 -17.14 -10.31 3.42
N LEU A 282 -17.24 -9.05 3.86
CA LEU A 282 -17.59 -7.95 2.96
C LEU A 282 -16.51 -7.81 1.91
N ALA A 283 -16.87 -7.88 0.64
CA ALA A 283 -15.93 -7.69 -0.46
C ALA A 283 -16.39 -6.51 -1.32
N LEU A 284 -15.55 -5.50 -1.42
CA LEU A 284 -15.82 -4.26 -2.15
C LEU A 284 -14.86 -4.15 -3.33
N GLN A 285 -15.33 -3.53 -4.41
CA GLN A 285 -14.49 -3.12 -5.51
C GLN A 285 -14.36 -1.60 -5.51
N GLY A 286 -13.13 -1.10 -5.50
CA GLY A 286 -12.80 0.30 -5.70
C GLY A 286 -12.32 0.57 -7.13
N TYR A 287 -12.72 1.68 -7.68
CA TYR A 287 -12.18 2.21 -8.93
C TYR A 287 -11.48 3.53 -8.65
N GLY A 288 -10.34 3.71 -9.28
CA GLY A 288 -9.56 4.92 -9.14
C GLY A 288 -8.41 5.01 -10.15
N LEU A 289 -7.75 6.16 -10.13
CA LEU A 289 -6.62 6.52 -10.99
C LEU A 289 -5.55 7.18 -10.14
N THR A 290 -4.30 7.11 -10.53
CA THR A 290 -3.22 7.86 -9.87
C THR A 290 -3.52 9.34 -9.81
N GLU A 291 -4.10 9.89 -10.88
CA GLU A 291 -4.52 11.29 -11.01
C GLU A 291 -5.64 11.72 -10.06
N CYS A 292 -6.31 10.76 -9.41
CA CYS A 292 -7.39 11.01 -8.45
C CYS A 292 -7.01 10.73 -7.00
N ALA A 293 -5.75 10.46 -6.71
CA ALA A 293 -5.12 10.38 -5.38
C ALA A 293 -5.40 9.18 -4.44
N PRO A 294 -5.94 8.02 -4.77
CA PRO A 294 -6.36 7.46 -6.06
C PRO A 294 -7.87 7.23 -6.20
N LEU A 295 -8.67 7.37 -5.13
CA LEU A 295 -10.04 6.82 -5.06
C LEU A 295 -11.07 7.72 -5.74
N VAL A 296 -11.85 7.14 -6.65
CA VAL A 296 -12.97 7.83 -7.32
C VAL A 296 -14.31 7.28 -6.84
N ILE A 297 -14.45 5.96 -6.79
CA ILE A 297 -15.70 5.30 -6.43
C ILE A 297 -15.45 3.91 -5.84
N GLY A 298 -16.33 3.50 -4.94
CA GLY A 298 -16.41 2.13 -4.45
C GLY A 298 -17.86 1.66 -4.48
N ASN A 299 -18.09 0.39 -4.81
CA ASN A 299 -19.41 -0.20 -4.61
C ASN A 299 -19.63 -0.43 -3.10
N ILE A 300 -20.80 -0.07 -2.61
CA ILE A 300 -21.22 -0.25 -1.22
C ILE A 300 -22.33 -1.30 -1.18
#